data_d22fe908e5f3bc6cdd23605357a7dda0
#
_entry.id   d22fe908e5f3bc6cdd23605357a7dda0
#
_cell.length_a   1.000
_cell.length_b   1.000
_cell.length_c   1.000
_cell.angle_alpha   90.00
_cell.angle_beta   90.00
_cell.angle_gamma   90.00
#
_symmetry.space_group_name_H-M   'P 1'
#
loop_
_entity.id
_entity.type
_entity.pdbx_description
1 polymer ?
#
loop_
_entity_poly.entity_id
_entity_poly.type
_entity_poly.pdbx_seq_one_letter_code
_entity_poly.pdbx_strand_id
1 'polypeptide(L)'
;DLKGITELAHSFGMKVLVDEAHGTHFYFSDKLPISAMEAGADMSAVSMHKTGGSLTQSSMLLINNDISRGHVHQIINLTQTTSASYLLLSSLDITRRNLALNGREIVDKIIDYVEYARKEINKFGGYYAYSKELIDKKYVYDFDVTKLSIYTQGIGLAGIEVYAILRDEYDIQIEFGDLGNILAIVSVGDEELGIERLISSLHD
;
A
#
# COMPACT_ATOMS: atom_id res chain seq x y z
N ASP A 1 9.98 13.57 0.70
CA ASP A 1 10.48 13.69 -0.70
C ASP A 1 11.52 12.62 -0.99
N LEU A 2 11.07 11.45 -1.46
CA LEU A 2 11.96 10.32 -1.74
C LEU A 2 12.99 10.67 -2.84
N LYS A 3 12.56 11.36 -3.88
CA LYS A 3 13.44 11.77 -4.98
C LYS A 3 14.56 12.70 -4.50
N GLY A 4 14.21 13.73 -3.72
CA GLY A 4 15.20 14.65 -3.16
C GLY A 4 16.16 13.97 -2.19
N ILE A 5 15.68 12.99 -1.39
CA ILE A 5 16.54 12.17 -0.52
C ILE A 5 17.51 11.34 -1.36
N THR A 6 17.04 10.72 -2.44
CA THR A 6 17.85 9.90 -3.33
C THR A 6 18.93 10.73 -4.03
N GLU A 7 18.57 11.88 -4.60
CA GLU A 7 19.50 12.80 -5.24
C GLU A 7 20.56 13.31 -4.25
N LEU A 8 20.16 13.67 -3.05
CA LEU A 8 21.11 14.10 -2.01
C LEU A 8 22.08 12.98 -1.62
N ALA A 9 21.58 11.77 -1.34
CA ALA A 9 22.41 10.62 -1.00
C ALA A 9 23.42 10.30 -2.11
N HIS A 10 22.99 10.30 -3.35
CA HIS A 10 23.85 10.06 -4.51
C HIS A 10 24.94 11.15 -4.65
N SER A 11 24.64 12.40 -4.31
CA SER A 11 25.64 13.47 -4.33
C SER A 11 26.81 13.24 -3.36
N PHE A 12 26.58 12.41 -2.33
CA PHE A 12 27.61 11.96 -1.38
C PHE A 12 28.15 10.56 -1.69
N GLY A 13 27.83 9.97 -2.84
CA GLY A 13 28.26 8.62 -3.23
C GLY A 13 27.60 7.50 -2.44
N MET A 14 26.50 7.78 -1.75
CA MET A 14 25.75 6.79 -0.97
C MET A 14 24.76 6.05 -1.86
N LYS A 15 24.50 4.78 -1.53
CA LYS A 15 23.41 3.99 -2.13
C LYS A 15 22.14 4.13 -1.33
N VAL A 16 20.99 4.14 -2.03
CA VAL A 16 19.66 4.27 -1.43
C VAL A 16 18.91 2.96 -1.58
N LEU A 17 18.61 2.34 -0.44
CA LEU A 17 17.80 1.14 -0.34
C LEU A 17 16.47 1.51 0.32
N VAL A 18 15.37 1.15 -0.32
CA VAL A 18 14.02 1.52 0.15
C VAL A 18 13.25 0.28 0.55
N ASP A 19 12.74 0.28 1.78
CA ASP A 19 11.66 -0.64 2.16
C ASP A 19 10.33 -0.07 1.64
N GLU A 20 9.84 -0.66 0.58
CA GLU A 20 8.61 -0.27 -0.11
C GLU A 20 7.57 -1.41 0.00
N ALA A 21 7.55 -2.08 1.16
CA ALA A 21 6.70 -3.25 1.37
C ALA A 21 5.22 -2.99 1.08
N HIS A 22 4.72 -1.78 1.27
CA HIS A 22 3.36 -1.37 0.96
C HIS A 22 3.21 -0.57 -0.35
N GLY A 23 4.23 -0.53 -1.20
CA GLY A 23 4.27 0.33 -2.39
C GLY A 23 4.18 -0.39 -3.73
N THR A 24 3.86 -1.69 -3.78
CA THR A 24 3.78 -2.44 -5.05
C THR A 24 2.87 -1.75 -6.08
N HIS A 25 1.78 -1.14 -5.65
CA HIS A 25 0.81 -0.48 -6.52
C HIS A 25 1.26 0.88 -7.05
N PHE A 26 2.29 1.51 -6.45
CA PHE A 26 2.80 2.81 -6.90
C PHE A 26 3.35 2.78 -8.34
N TYR A 27 3.79 1.64 -8.80
CA TYR A 27 4.33 1.44 -10.15
C TYR A 27 3.28 1.50 -11.27
N PHE A 28 1.97 1.61 -10.93
CA PHE A 28 0.89 1.41 -11.89
C PHE A 28 -0.07 2.59 -12.00
N SER A 29 0.12 3.69 -11.27
CA SER A 29 -0.72 4.89 -11.42
C SER A 29 0.01 6.16 -11.02
N ASP A 30 -0.08 7.18 -11.89
CA ASP A 30 0.47 8.52 -11.65
C ASP A 30 -0.31 9.32 -10.57
N LYS A 31 -1.44 8.77 -10.09
CA LYS A 31 -2.24 9.38 -9.01
C LYS A 31 -1.69 9.07 -7.62
N LEU A 32 -0.73 8.14 -7.52
CA LEU A 32 -0.10 7.64 -6.29
C LEU A 32 1.27 8.29 -6.06
N PRO A 33 1.85 8.14 -4.86
CA PRO A 33 3.22 8.56 -4.60
C PRO A 33 4.21 7.95 -5.57
N ILE A 34 5.30 8.67 -5.83
CA ILE A 34 6.40 8.19 -6.67
C ILE A 34 6.98 6.89 -6.10
N SER A 35 7.14 5.87 -6.94
CA SER A 35 7.78 4.61 -6.54
C SER A 35 9.28 4.77 -6.28
N ALA A 36 9.87 3.87 -5.51
CA ALA A 36 11.29 3.94 -5.16
C ALA A 36 12.20 3.90 -6.39
N MET A 37 11.93 3.01 -7.35
CA MET A 37 12.75 2.90 -8.55
C MET A 37 12.60 4.12 -9.47
N GLU A 38 11.42 4.69 -9.55
CA GLU A 38 11.17 5.93 -10.31
C GLU A 38 11.83 7.15 -9.65
N ALA A 39 11.90 7.17 -8.32
CA ALA A 39 12.64 8.16 -7.56
C ALA A 39 14.16 8.02 -7.68
N GLY A 40 14.65 7.00 -8.39
CA GLY A 40 16.07 6.74 -8.65
C GLY A 40 16.78 5.93 -7.57
N ALA A 41 16.04 5.27 -6.64
CA ALA A 41 16.65 4.40 -5.63
C ALA A 41 17.47 3.27 -6.28
N ASP A 42 18.50 2.81 -5.59
CA ASP A 42 19.37 1.73 -6.08
C ASP A 42 18.74 0.36 -5.92
N MET A 43 17.99 0.17 -4.84
CA MET A 43 17.25 -1.07 -4.56
C MET A 43 15.94 -0.76 -3.84
N SER A 44 14.93 -1.59 -4.09
CA SER A 44 13.66 -1.53 -3.36
C SER A 44 13.12 -2.93 -3.06
N ALA A 45 12.67 -3.15 -1.84
CA ALA A 45 11.99 -4.37 -1.43
C ALA A 45 10.47 -4.15 -1.41
N VAL A 46 9.74 -4.87 -2.27
CA VAL A 46 8.28 -4.78 -2.37
C VAL A 46 7.62 -6.09 -1.93
N SER A 47 6.61 -6.00 -1.05
CA SER A 47 5.83 -7.18 -0.63
C SER A 47 4.63 -7.38 -1.55
N MET A 48 4.80 -8.23 -2.55
CA MET A 48 3.75 -8.51 -3.54
C MET A 48 2.47 -9.06 -2.92
N HIS A 49 2.59 -9.78 -1.80
CA HIS A 49 1.45 -10.34 -1.07
C HIS A 49 0.61 -9.32 -0.29
N LYS A 50 1.11 -8.09 -0.08
CA LYS A 50 0.36 -7.05 0.67
C LYS A 50 -0.60 -6.27 -0.24
N THR A 51 -0.08 -5.72 -1.34
CA THR A 51 -0.85 -4.85 -2.23
C THR A 51 -0.84 -5.27 -3.70
N GLY A 52 -0.09 -6.32 -4.03
CA GLY A 52 0.02 -6.82 -5.42
C GLY A 52 -0.89 -7.99 -5.75
N GLY A 53 -1.38 -8.75 -4.75
CA GLY A 53 -2.32 -9.86 -4.95
C GLY A 53 -1.69 -11.25 -5.08
N SER A 54 -0.40 -11.43 -4.73
CA SER A 54 0.21 -12.76 -4.65
C SER A 54 -0.11 -13.44 -3.32
N LEU A 55 0.12 -14.75 -3.25
CA LEU A 55 0.01 -15.52 -2.01
C LEU A 55 1.02 -15.01 -0.97
N THR A 56 0.74 -15.29 0.31
CA THR A 56 1.55 -14.84 1.45
C THR A 56 3.05 -15.15 1.29
N GLN A 57 3.90 -14.41 2.00
CA GLN A 57 5.35 -14.60 2.04
C GLN A 57 6.05 -14.47 0.66
N SER A 58 5.45 -13.76 -0.28
CA SER A 58 6.04 -13.50 -1.59
C SER A 58 6.39 -12.03 -1.77
N SER A 59 7.64 -11.78 -2.10
CA SER A 59 8.21 -10.44 -2.24
C SER A 59 9.13 -10.38 -3.46
N MET A 60 9.40 -9.19 -3.95
CA MET A 60 10.38 -8.94 -4.99
C MET A 60 11.42 -7.94 -4.51
N LEU A 61 12.68 -8.18 -4.87
CA LEU A 61 13.74 -7.20 -4.73
C LEU A 61 13.99 -6.58 -6.11
N LEU A 62 13.69 -5.30 -6.22
CA LEU A 62 13.95 -4.51 -7.42
C LEU A 62 15.35 -3.91 -7.31
N ILE A 63 16.12 -3.95 -8.39
CA ILE A 63 17.50 -3.46 -8.40
C ILE A 63 17.76 -2.62 -9.66
N ASN A 64 18.45 -1.49 -9.48
CA ASN A 64 18.88 -0.64 -10.57
C ASN A 64 20.07 -1.27 -11.33
N ASN A 65 20.32 -0.80 -12.56
CA ASN A 65 21.36 -1.34 -13.43
C ASN A 65 22.78 -1.19 -12.87
N ASP A 66 23.01 -0.19 -12.01
CA ASP A 66 24.31 0.08 -11.39
C ASP A 66 24.65 -0.84 -10.21
N ILE A 67 23.74 -1.72 -9.82
CA ILE A 67 23.95 -2.71 -8.77
C ILE A 67 24.38 -4.05 -9.37
N SER A 68 25.42 -4.64 -8.81
CA SER A 68 25.89 -5.96 -9.23
C SER A 68 24.89 -7.05 -8.91
N ARG A 69 24.16 -7.52 -9.92
CA ARG A 69 23.17 -8.62 -9.78
C ARG A 69 23.80 -9.89 -9.22
N GLY A 70 25.05 -10.20 -9.63
CA GLY A 70 25.76 -11.37 -9.13
C GLY A 70 26.02 -11.31 -7.63
N HIS A 71 26.42 -10.15 -7.11
CA HIS A 71 26.62 -9.94 -5.68
C HIS A 71 25.31 -10.05 -4.90
N VAL A 72 24.26 -9.38 -5.37
CA VAL A 72 22.90 -9.47 -4.75
C VAL A 72 22.42 -10.93 -4.71
N HIS A 73 22.57 -11.66 -5.81
CA HIS A 73 22.19 -13.07 -5.87
C HIS A 73 22.96 -13.96 -4.88
N GLN A 74 24.26 -13.71 -4.70
CA GLN A 74 25.06 -14.41 -3.68
C GLN A 74 24.52 -14.16 -2.26
N ILE A 75 24.22 -12.90 -1.94
CA ILE A 75 23.66 -12.55 -0.62
C ILE A 75 22.27 -13.17 -0.40
N ILE A 76 21.40 -13.13 -1.41
CA ILE A 76 20.09 -13.79 -1.34
C ILE A 76 20.24 -15.29 -1.08
N ASN A 77 21.15 -15.97 -1.79
CA ASN A 77 21.40 -17.40 -1.58
C ASN A 77 21.94 -17.74 -0.18
N LEU A 78 22.62 -16.80 0.46
CA LEU A 78 23.12 -16.99 1.84
C LEU A 78 22.05 -16.71 2.90
N THR A 79 21.08 -15.86 2.61
CA THR A 79 20.11 -15.34 3.59
C THR A 79 18.72 -15.89 3.44
N GLN A 80 18.37 -16.44 2.27
CA GLN A 80 17.06 -16.99 1.98
C GLN A 80 17.03 -18.52 2.10
N THR A 81 15.82 -19.10 2.17
CA THR A 81 15.64 -20.54 2.20
C THR A 81 16.16 -21.23 0.93
N THR A 82 16.74 -22.41 1.09
CA THR A 82 17.10 -23.31 -0.03
C THR A 82 15.93 -24.15 -0.50
N SER A 83 14.78 -24.13 0.22
CA SER A 83 13.57 -24.93 -0.04
C SER A 83 12.41 -24.03 -0.42
N ALA A 84 12.55 -23.27 -1.50
CA ALA A 84 11.50 -22.38 -1.97
C ALA A 84 10.25 -23.14 -2.39
N SER A 85 9.07 -22.61 -1.99
CA SER A 85 7.78 -23.14 -2.43
C SER A 85 7.50 -22.75 -3.87
N TYR A 86 7.39 -23.72 -4.77
CA TYR A 86 7.00 -23.44 -6.16
C TYR A 86 5.58 -22.86 -6.27
N LEU A 87 4.69 -23.17 -5.33
CA LEU A 87 3.35 -22.58 -5.30
C LEU A 87 3.43 -21.06 -5.08
N LEU A 88 4.25 -20.61 -4.12
CA LEU A 88 4.46 -19.20 -3.87
C LEU A 88 5.18 -18.49 -5.02
N LEU A 89 6.19 -19.13 -5.60
CA LEU A 89 6.91 -18.59 -6.77
C LEU A 89 5.98 -18.48 -7.99
N SER A 90 5.14 -19.46 -8.24
CA SER A 90 4.16 -19.42 -9.34
C SER A 90 3.14 -18.32 -9.12
N SER A 91 2.62 -18.17 -7.89
CA SER A 91 1.72 -17.07 -7.54
C SER A 91 2.37 -15.70 -7.78
N LEU A 92 3.64 -15.56 -7.39
CA LEU A 92 4.40 -14.32 -7.59
C LEU A 92 4.53 -13.97 -9.07
N ASP A 93 4.85 -14.95 -9.93
CA ASP A 93 5.01 -14.71 -11.36
C ASP A 93 3.66 -14.42 -12.06
N ILE A 94 2.60 -15.12 -11.67
CA ILE A 94 1.24 -14.84 -12.17
C ILE A 94 0.83 -13.40 -11.81
N THR A 95 1.05 -13.01 -10.56
CA THR A 95 0.75 -11.64 -10.09
C THR A 95 1.57 -10.60 -10.84
N ARG A 96 2.88 -10.81 -10.96
CA ARG A 96 3.76 -9.93 -11.76
C ARG A 96 3.23 -9.77 -13.19
N ARG A 97 2.85 -10.88 -13.83
CA ARG A 97 2.30 -10.86 -15.20
C ARG A 97 0.98 -10.09 -15.26
N ASN A 98 0.07 -10.33 -14.32
CA ASN A 98 -1.22 -9.65 -14.28
C ASN A 98 -1.05 -8.14 -14.11
N LEU A 99 -0.21 -7.71 -13.18
CA LEU A 99 0.09 -6.30 -12.97
C LEU A 99 0.78 -5.67 -14.17
N ALA A 100 1.68 -6.38 -14.84
CA ALA A 100 2.33 -5.87 -16.05
C ALA A 100 1.34 -5.63 -17.21
N LEU A 101 0.28 -6.42 -17.31
CA LEU A 101 -0.72 -6.32 -18.38
C LEU A 101 -1.89 -5.39 -18.02
N ASN A 102 -2.35 -5.44 -16.77
CA ASN A 102 -3.61 -4.83 -16.35
C ASN A 102 -3.44 -3.89 -15.14
N GLY A 103 -2.20 -3.70 -14.63
CA GLY A 103 -1.95 -3.02 -13.35
C GLY A 103 -2.51 -1.61 -13.30
N ARG A 104 -2.42 -0.84 -14.38
CA ARG A 104 -2.96 0.52 -14.43
C ARG A 104 -4.48 0.53 -14.28
N GLU A 105 -5.18 -0.31 -15.01
CA GLU A 105 -6.64 -0.41 -14.94
C GLU A 105 -7.09 -0.86 -13.53
N ILE A 106 -6.42 -1.88 -12.97
CA ILE A 106 -6.72 -2.39 -11.63
C ILE A 106 -6.49 -1.31 -10.57
N VAL A 107 -5.36 -0.63 -10.59
CA VAL A 107 -5.01 0.37 -9.59
C VAL A 107 -5.87 1.63 -9.71
N ASP A 108 -6.15 2.08 -10.93
CA ASP A 108 -7.06 3.22 -11.13
C ASP A 108 -8.47 2.91 -10.61
N LYS A 109 -8.98 1.68 -10.81
CA LYS A 109 -10.26 1.22 -10.25
C LYS A 109 -10.26 1.23 -8.72
N ILE A 110 -9.18 0.76 -8.08
CA ILE A 110 -9.02 0.81 -6.62
C ILE A 110 -9.08 2.27 -6.13
N ILE A 111 -8.39 3.17 -6.80
CA ILE A 111 -8.39 4.59 -6.45
C ILE A 111 -9.81 5.16 -6.54
N ASP A 112 -10.55 4.84 -7.59
CA ASP A 112 -11.93 5.29 -7.76
C ASP A 112 -12.84 4.76 -6.62
N TYR A 113 -12.69 3.51 -6.21
CA TYR A 113 -13.41 2.93 -5.08
C TYR A 113 -13.10 3.65 -3.76
N VAL A 114 -11.84 3.92 -3.50
CA VAL A 114 -11.44 4.57 -2.24
C VAL A 114 -11.87 6.03 -2.21
N GLU A 115 -11.79 6.74 -3.33
CA GLU A 115 -12.28 8.13 -3.41
C GLU A 115 -13.80 8.19 -3.24
N TYR A 116 -14.53 7.21 -3.79
CA TYR A 116 -15.96 7.07 -3.56
C TYR A 116 -16.27 6.83 -2.07
N ALA A 117 -15.61 5.85 -1.45
CA ALA A 117 -15.80 5.55 -0.02
C ALA A 117 -15.52 6.78 0.86
N ARG A 118 -14.43 7.49 0.60
CA ARG A 118 -14.03 8.70 1.31
C ARG A 118 -15.10 9.79 1.22
N LYS A 119 -15.63 9.99 0.02
CA LYS A 119 -16.69 10.96 -0.23
C LYS A 119 -18.01 10.61 0.49
N GLU A 120 -18.40 9.33 0.50
CA GLU A 120 -19.60 8.90 1.19
C GLU A 120 -19.44 8.99 2.72
N ILE A 121 -18.32 8.49 3.28
CA ILE A 121 -18.04 8.55 4.72
C ILE A 121 -17.98 10.00 5.22
N ASN A 122 -17.42 10.92 4.47
CA ASN A 122 -17.35 12.34 4.86
C ASN A 122 -18.72 13.06 4.83
N LYS A 123 -19.78 12.41 4.33
CA LYS A 123 -21.16 12.91 4.48
C LYS A 123 -21.78 12.55 5.84
N PHE A 124 -21.22 11.55 6.51
CA PHE A 124 -21.70 11.14 7.83
C PHE A 124 -21.17 12.11 8.88
N GLY A 125 -22.00 12.53 9.81
CA GLY A 125 -21.53 13.34 10.92
C GLY A 125 -20.62 12.53 11.85
N GLY A 126 -19.50 13.12 12.28
CA GLY A 126 -18.60 12.53 13.28
C GLY A 126 -17.45 11.69 12.73
N TYR A 127 -17.48 11.27 11.48
CA TYR A 127 -16.34 10.67 10.79
C TYR A 127 -15.60 11.70 9.92
N TYR A 128 -14.30 11.46 9.71
CA TYR A 128 -13.52 12.20 8.73
C TYR A 128 -12.49 11.27 8.07
N ALA A 129 -12.66 11.00 6.80
CA ALA A 129 -11.74 10.21 5.99
C ALA A 129 -10.70 11.13 5.32
N TYR A 130 -9.43 11.00 5.75
CA TYR A 130 -8.32 11.84 5.27
C TYR A 130 -7.97 11.58 3.81
N SER A 131 -7.47 12.62 3.12
CA SER A 131 -6.99 12.54 1.75
C SER A 131 -5.80 13.50 1.50
N LYS A 132 -5.62 13.91 0.26
CA LYS A 132 -4.50 14.75 -0.20
C LYS A 132 -4.49 16.18 0.38
N GLU A 133 -5.53 16.61 1.09
CA GLU A 133 -5.53 17.87 1.85
C GLU A 133 -4.46 17.92 2.94
N LEU A 134 -3.96 16.75 3.39
CA LEU A 134 -2.85 16.67 4.33
C LEU A 134 -1.50 17.08 3.73
N ILE A 135 -1.38 17.13 2.39
CA ILE A 135 -0.13 17.43 1.71
C ILE A 135 0.21 18.90 1.87
N ASP A 136 1.27 19.21 2.61
CA ASP A 136 1.77 20.57 2.84
C ASP A 136 3.18 20.83 2.26
N LYS A 137 3.80 19.78 1.68
CA LYS A 137 5.17 19.77 1.12
C LYS A 137 6.28 20.11 2.11
N LYS A 138 5.96 20.25 3.38
CA LYS A 138 6.91 20.51 4.46
C LYS A 138 7.05 19.30 5.38
N TYR A 139 5.93 18.74 5.84
CA TYR A 139 5.86 17.59 6.73
C TYR A 139 5.24 16.36 6.07
N VAL A 140 4.20 16.55 5.27
CA VAL A 140 3.55 15.53 4.46
C VAL A 140 3.80 15.83 2.99
N TYR A 141 4.65 15.05 2.37
CA TYR A 141 5.11 15.30 1.01
C TYR A 141 4.19 14.72 -0.04
N ASP A 142 3.64 13.55 0.24
CA ASP A 142 2.66 12.86 -0.60
C ASP A 142 1.77 11.95 0.26
N PHE A 143 0.70 11.42 -0.33
CA PHE A 143 -0.29 10.63 0.38
C PHE A 143 -0.77 9.46 -0.48
N ASP A 144 -0.68 8.23 0.05
CA ASP A 144 -1.22 7.04 -0.59
C ASP A 144 -2.73 6.97 -0.36
N VAL A 145 -3.49 7.35 -1.38
CA VAL A 145 -4.95 7.40 -1.31
C VAL A 145 -5.61 6.03 -1.12
N THR A 146 -4.92 4.92 -1.39
CA THR A 146 -5.45 3.56 -1.17
C THR A 146 -5.50 3.18 0.32
N LYS A 147 -4.84 3.98 1.17
CA LYS A 147 -4.91 3.87 2.63
C LYS A 147 -6.08 4.72 3.13
N LEU A 148 -7.23 4.08 3.33
CA LEU A 148 -8.43 4.74 3.83
C LEU A 148 -8.33 4.90 5.35
N SER A 149 -7.74 6.01 5.79
CA SER A 149 -7.66 6.39 7.20
C SER A 149 -8.85 7.26 7.57
N ILE A 150 -9.57 6.88 8.63
CA ILE A 150 -10.83 7.50 9.03
C ILE A 150 -10.76 7.85 10.52
N TYR A 151 -10.90 9.14 10.84
CA TYR A 151 -11.08 9.64 12.19
C TYR A 151 -12.44 9.24 12.74
N THR A 152 -12.51 8.78 14.01
CA THR A 152 -13.72 8.21 14.62
C THR A 152 -14.18 8.93 15.89
N GLN A 153 -13.33 9.71 16.54
CA GLN A 153 -13.68 10.33 17.84
C GLN A 153 -14.87 11.29 17.75
N GLY A 154 -15.21 11.78 16.56
CA GLY A 154 -16.37 12.65 16.37
C GLY A 154 -17.71 11.95 16.61
N ILE A 155 -17.75 10.59 16.59
CA ILE A 155 -18.91 9.79 17.00
C ILE A 155 -18.82 9.35 18.48
N GLY A 156 -17.77 9.75 19.20
CA GLY A 156 -17.56 9.41 20.60
C GLY A 156 -16.92 8.04 20.86
N LEU A 157 -16.43 7.35 19.83
CA LEU A 157 -15.76 6.06 19.92
C LEU A 157 -14.28 6.17 19.55
N ALA A 158 -13.45 5.41 20.25
CA ALA A 158 -12.06 5.21 19.83
C ALA A 158 -11.98 4.31 18.58
N GLY A 159 -10.97 4.50 17.75
CA GLY A 159 -10.79 3.68 16.54
C GLY A 159 -10.71 2.19 16.84
N ILE A 160 -10.10 1.79 17.96
CA ILE A 160 -10.06 0.38 18.37
C ILE A 160 -11.45 -0.19 18.70
N GLU A 161 -12.37 0.63 19.19
CA GLU A 161 -13.76 0.21 19.46
C GLU A 161 -14.51 0.04 18.14
N VAL A 162 -14.38 0.99 17.19
CA VAL A 162 -14.96 0.87 15.84
C VAL A 162 -14.37 -0.33 15.11
N TYR A 163 -13.05 -0.58 15.20
CA TYR A 163 -12.43 -1.78 14.65
C TYR A 163 -13.07 -3.07 15.19
N ALA A 164 -13.30 -3.14 16.51
CA ALA A 164 -13.93 -4.31 17.13
C ALA A 164 -15.38 -4.51 16.66
N ILE A 165 -16.16 -3.43 16.59
CA ILE A 165 -17.55 -3.46 16.10
C ILE A 165 -17.58 -3.94 14.63
N LEU A 166 -16.78 -3.37 13.76
CA LEU A 166 -16.70 -3.78 12.35
C LEU A 166 -16.39 -5.28 12.20
N ARG A 167 -15.44 -5.78 13.01
CA ARG A 167 -15.06 -7.20 12.99
C ARG A 167 -16.15 -8.11 13.55
N ASP A 168 -16.69 -7.78 14.72
CA ASP A 168 -17.50 -8.71 15.52
C ASP A 168 -18.99 -8.67 15.14
N GLU A 169 -19.50 -7.52 14.65
CA GLU A 169 -20.91 -7.35 14.32
C GLU A 169 -21.16 -7.31 12.80
N TYR A 170 -20.19 -6.81 12.01
CA TYR A 170 -20.37 -6.66 10.56
C TYR A 170 -19.52 -7.63 9.73
N ASP A 171 -18.67 -8.46 10.37
CA ASP A 171 -17.76 -9.38 9.69
C ASP A 171 -16.87 -8.64 8.67
N ILE A 172 -16.34 -7.48 9.08
CA ILE A 172 -15.43 -6.65 8.28
C ILE A 172 -14.09 -6.54 9.01
N GLN A 173 -13.05 -7.16 8.44
CA GLN A 173 -11.69 -7.07 8.93
C GLN A 173 -10.95 -5.93 8.20
N ILE A 174 -10.64 -4.86 8.93
CA ILE A 174 -9.75 -3.79 8.46
C ILE A 174 -8.34 -3.99 9.00
N GLU A 175 -7.40 -3.12 8.62
CA GLU A 175 -5.98 -3.27 9.00
C GLU A 175 -5.76 -3.08 10.50
N PHE A 176 -6.19 -1.96 11.05
CA PHE A 176 -6.15 -1.70 12.49
C PHE A 176 -7.05 -0.53 12.92
N GLY A 177 -7.22 -0.38 14.25
CA GLY A 177 -7.75 0.81 14.90
C GLY A 177 -6.83 1.29 16.01
N ASP A 178 -6.64 2.60 16.14
CA ASP A 178 -5.94 3.24 17.25
C ASP A 178 -6.90 4.06 18.15
N LEU A 179 -6.38 5.03 18.91
CA LEU A 179 -7.22 5.85 19.80
C LEU A 179 -8.13 6.82 19.04
N GLY A 180 -7.76 7.24 17.84
CA GLY A 180 -8.49 8.28 17.12
C GLY A 180 -8.98 7.86 15.74
N ASN A 181 -8.41 6.79 15.17
CA ASN A 181 -8.62 6.45 13.78
C ASN A 181 -8.75 4.95 13.57
N ILE A 182 -9.38 4.60 12.45
CA ILE A 182 -9.28 3.28 11.85
C ILE A 182 -8.54 3.39 10.51
N LEU A 183 -7.92 2.29 10.08
CA LEU A 183 -7.26 2.18 8.79
C LEU A 183 -7.79 0.96 8.03
N ALA A 184 -8.35 1.19 6.87
CA ALA A 184 -8.64 0.16 5.88
C ALA A 184 -7.67 0.27 4.70
N ILE A 185 -7.13 -0.86 4.26
CA ILE A 185 -6.29 -0.94 3.07
C ILE A 185 -7.13 -1.52 1.95
N VAL A 186 -7.31 -0.76 0.87
CA VAL A 186 -8.00 -1.23 -0.33
C VAL A 186 -6.95 -1.67 -1.35
N SER A 187 -7.06 -2.89 -1.83
CA SER A 187 -6.04 -3.55 -2.65
C SER A 187 -6.63 -4.21 -3.90
N VAL A 188 -5.79 -4.89 -4.67
CA VAL A 188 -6.17 -5.50 -5.96
C VAL A 188 -7.25 -6.59 -5.87
N GLY A 189 -7.52 -7.09 -4.68
CA GLY A 189 -8.55 -8.12 -4.43
C GLY A 189 -9.90 -7.57 -4.00
N ASP A 190 -9.99 -6.26 -3.77
CA ASP A 190 -11.22 -5.66 -3.28
C ASP A 190 -12.20 -5.35 -4.42
N GLU A 191 -13.49 -5.52 -4.11
CA GLU A 191 -14.60 -5.31 -5.02
C GLU A 191 -15.55 -4.22 -4.47
N GLU A 192 -16.36 -3.67 -5.36
CA GLU A 192 -17.36 -2.64 -5.04
C GLU A 192 -18.26 -3.04 -3.86
N LEU A 193 -18.69 -4.29 -3.81
CA LEU A 193 -19.53 -4.80 -2.72
C LEU A 193 -18.85 -4.69 -1.35
N GLY A 194 -17.54 -4.94 -1.26
CA GLY A 194 -16.78 -4.79 -0.02
C GLY A 194 -16.74 -3.34 0.45
N ILE A 195 -16.58 -2.41 -0.48
CA ILE A 195 -16.59 -0.97 -0.22
C ILE A 195 -17.97 -0.50 0.27
N GLU A 196 -19.04 -0.92 -0.39
CA GLU A 196 -20.42 -0.60 0.01
C GLU A 196 -20.75 -1.15 1.40
N ARG A 197 -20.30 -2.37 1.71
CA ARG A 197 -20.46 -2.94 3.05
C ARG A 197 -19.77 -2.11 4.11
N LEU A 198 -18.50 -1.69 3.87
CA LEU A 198 -17.78 -0.83 4.82
C LEU A 198 -18.49 0.50 5.02
N ILE A 199 -18.95 1.15 3.96
CA ILE A 199 -19.67 2.43 4.04
C ILE A 199 -20.95 2.27 4.84
N SER A 200 -21.77 1.25 4.53
CA SER A 200 -23.03 0.98 5.23
C SER A 200 -22.82 0.69 6.72
N SER A 201 -21.81 -0.14 7.05
CA SER A 201 -21.52 -0.50 8.44
C SER A 201 -20.98 0.66 9.27
N LEU A 202 -20.35 1.66 8.66
CA LEU A 202 -19.94 2.89 9.35
C LEU A 202 -21.11 3.87 9.51
N HIS A 203 -22.15 3.75 8.70
CA HIS A 203 -23.35 4.59 8.79
C HIS A 203 -24.31 4.13 9.88
N ASP A 204 -24.44 2.81 10.10
CA ASP A 204 -25.32 2.20 11.10
C ASP A 204 -24.85 2.45 12.54
#